data_e9e5eaf45238bb4ed0af51eb0c6dc0d6
#
_entry.id   e9e5eaf45238bb4ed0af51eb0c6dc0d6
#
_cell.length_a   1.000
_cell.length_b   1.000
_cell.length_c   1.000
_cell.angle_alpha   90.00
_cell.angle_beta   90.00
_cell.angle_gamma   90.00
#
_symmetry.space_group_name_H-M   'P 1'
#
loop_
_entity.id
_entity.type
_entity.pdbx_description
1 polymer ?
#
loop_
_entity_poly.entity_id
_entity_poly.type
_entity_poly.pdbx_seq_one_letter_code
_entity_poly.pdbx_strand_id
1 'polypeptide(L)'
;MSDQDRIVITGIGLTSPNGNSLTEFRRNLLDGKSGVVDYETRYMGPVLAGVCNFDELRYQKKKDIRRGTRAGSIAVYCANEAVQDSGMDWPNVARDRVGVYIGITEHGNVETENEIYEISKFQYDTKVW
;
A
#
# COMPACT_ATOMS: atom_id res chain seq x y z
N MET A 1 -15.35 -31.03 -9.57
CA MET A 1 -15.06 -30.31 -8.31
C MET A 1 -16.39 -30.13 -7.60
N SER A 2 -16.50 -30.60 -6.38
CA SER A 2 -17.70 -30.36 -5.55
C SER A 2 -17.74 -28.88 -5.15
N ASP A 3 -18.91 -28.33 -4.84
CA ASP A 3 -19.02 -26.93 -4.35
C ASP A 3 -18.22 -26.68 -3.06
N GLN A 4 -17.85 -27.76 -2.35
CA GLN A 4 -17.04 -27.69 -1.13
C GLN A 4 -15.56 -27.44 -1.38
N ASP A 5 -15.08 -27.60 -2.62
CA ASP A 5 -13.66 -27.43 -3.01
C ASP A 5 -13.42 -26.10 -3.74
N ARG A 6 -14.40 -25.21 -3.79
CA ARG A 6 -14.28 -23.93 -4.51
C ARG A 6 -13.56 -22.90 -3.66
N ILE A 7 -12.50 -22.31 -4.25
CA ILE A 7 -11.84 -21.13 -3.69
C ILE A 7 -12.41 -19.91 -4.42
N VAL A 8 -12.85 -18.91 -3.65
CA VAL A 8 -13.50 -17.72 -4.18
C VAL A 8 -12.83 -16.46 -3.62
N ILE A 9 -12.82 -15.38 -4.41
CA ILE A 9 -12.46 -14.04 -3.95
C ILE A 9 -13.73 -13.42 -3.37
N THR A 10 -13.69 -13.03 -2.11
CA THR A 10 -14.85 -12.47 -1.38
C THR A 10 -14.79 -10.96 -1.26
N GLY A 11 -13.63 -10.34 -1.39
CA GLY A 11 -13.48 -8.90 -1.33
C GLY A 11 -12.17 -8.44 -1.98
N ILE A 12 -12.19 -7.23 -2.50
CA ILE A 12 -11.05 -6.59 -3.17
C ILE A 12 -10.80 -5.22 -2.55
N GLY A 13 -9.57 -4.98 -2.13
CA GLY A 13 -9.09 -3.67 -1.72
C GLY A 13 -7.91 -3.23 -2.58
N LEU A 14 -7.91 -1.98 -2.98
CA LEU A 14 -6.83 -1.45 -3.80
C LEU A 14 -6.54 0.02 -3.48
N THR A 15 -5.30 0.41 -3.72
CA THR A 15 -4.88 1.77 -4.02
C THR A 15 -4.03 1.74 -5.28
N SER A 16 -4.27 2.65 -6.16
CA SER A 16 -3.58 2.73 -7.45
C SER A 16 -3.48 4.19 -7.90
N PRO A 17 -2.63 4.50 -8.88
CA PRO A 17 -2.61 5.82 -9.50
C PRO A 17 -3.96 6.23 -10.09
N ASN A 18 -4.81 5.26 -10.44
CA ASN A 18 -6.12 5.51 -11.05
C ASN A 18 -7.27 5.57 -10.04
N GLY A 19 -7.01 5.38 -8.74
CA GLY A 19 -8.04 5.48 -7.71
C GLY A 19 -7.76 4.63 -6.48
N ASN A 20 -8.44 4.97 -5.38
CA ASN A 20 -8.26 4.39 -4.05
C ASN A 20 -9.45 3.53 -3.60
N SER A 21 -10.35 3.23 -4.51
CA SER A 21 -11.44 2.28 -4.32
C SER A 21 -11.72 1.55 -5.63
N LEU A 22 -12.31 0.36 -5.53
CA LEU A 22 -12.67 -0.42 -6.71
C LEU A 22 -13.59 0.36 -7.65
N THR A 23 -14.54 1.09 -7.10
CA THR A 23 -15.50 1.93 -7.87
C THR A 23 -14.79 3.06 -8.60
N GLU A 24 -13.90 3.77 -7.93
CA GLU A 24 -13.14 4.87 -8.53
C GLU A 24 -12.19 4.35 -9.62
N PHE A 25 -11.43 3.31 -9.32
CA PHE A 25 -10.52 2.67 -10.26
C PHE A 25 -11.26 2.22 -11.52
N ARG A 26 -12.37 1.49 -11.37
CA ARG A 26 -13.19 1.03 -12.50
C ARG A 26 -13.69 2.19 -13.35
N ARG A 27 -14.24 3.23 -12.72
CA ARG A 27 -14.72 4.42 -13.44
C ARG A 27 -13.61 5.06 -14.23
N ASN A 28 -12.47 5.37 -13.61
CA ASN A 28 -11.37 6.04 -14.26
C ASN A 28 -10.75 5.19 -15.39
N LEU A 29 -10.71 3.87 -15.21
CA LEU A 29 -10.24 2.95 -16.25
C LEU A 29 -11.18 2.96 -17.48
N LEU A 30 -12.49 2.91 -17.27
CA LEU A 30 -13.49 2.95 -18.34
C LEU A 30 -13.53 4.32 -19.05
N ASP A 31 -13.27 5.39 -18.32
CA ASP A 31 -13.17 6.75 -18.85
C ASP A 31 -11.84 7.00 -19.59
N GLY A 32 -10.94 6.03 -19.65
CA GLY A 32 -9.62 6.15 -20.28
C GLY A 32 -8.68 7.13 -19.57
N LYS A 33 -8.93 7.43 -18.29
CA LYS A 33 -8.07 8.32 -17.50
C LYS A 33 -6.77 7.61 -17.13
N SER A 34 -5.66 8.26 -17.47
CA SER A 34 -4.33 7.80 -17.04
C SER A 34 -4.06 8.22 -15.59
N GLY A 35 -3.51 7.30 -14.82
CA GLY A 35 -2.94 7.59 -13.50
C GLY A 35 -1.46 7.95 -13.54
N VAL A 36 -0.87 8.03 -14.75
CA VAL A 36 0.53 8.44 -14.92
C VAL A 36 0.60 9.96 -14.94
N VAL A 37 1.48 10.52 -14.13
CA VAL A 37 1.68 11.95 -13.94
C VAL A 37 3.16 12.31 -14.00
N ASP A 38 3.47 13.58 -14.22
CA ASP A 38 4.82 14.10 -14.01
C ASP A 38 5.17 14.04 -12.53
N TYR A 39 6.27 13.36 -12.21
CA TYR A 39 6.73 13.16 -10.85
C TYR A 39 8.19 13.59 -10.73
N GLU A 40 8.47 14.47 -9.79
CA GLU A 40 9.84 14.94 -9.53
C GLU A 40 10.55 13.93 -8.65
N THR A 41 11.64 13.37 -9.17
CA THR A 41 12.52 12.47 -8.40
C THR A 41 13.69 13.23 -7.81
N ARG A 42 14.24 12.72 -6.71
CA ARG A 42 15.37 13.35 -6.00
C ARG A 42 16.63 13.47 -6.86
N TYR A 43 16.90 12.47 -7.69
CA TYR A 43 18.20 12.35 -8.38
C TYR A 43 18.11 12.40 -9.90
N MET A 44 16.96 12.08 -10.48
CA MET A 44 16.80 12.01 -11.94
C MET A 44 15.99 13.17 -12.53
N GLY A 45 15.49 14.07 -11.67
CA GLY A 45 14.56 15.12 -12.11
C GLY A 45 13.17 14.56 -12.44
N PRO A 46 12.40 15.24 -13.31
CA PRO A 46 11.04 14.87 -13.65
C PRO A 46 10.99 13.56 -14.47
N VAL A 47 10.10 12.66 -14.09
CA VAL A 47 9.81 11.40 -14.79
C VAL A 47 8.31 11.19 -14.86
N LEU A 48 7.86 10.37 -15.80
CA LEU A 48 6.48 9.89 -15.81
C LEU A 48 6.35 8.72 -14.85
N ALA A 49 5.46 8.83 -13.86
CA ALA A 49 5.23 7.79 -12.87
C ALA A 49 3.77 7.64 -12.48
N GLY A 50 3.38 6.41 -12.15
CA GLY A 50 2.12 6.13 -11.49
C GLY A 50 2.29 6.21 -9.98
N VAL A 51 1.70 7.23 -9.35
CA VAL A 51 1.85 7.48 -7.91
C VAL A 51 0.53 7.19 -7.20
N CYS A 52 0.56 6.26 -6.22
CA CYS A 52 -0.58 6.03 -5.33
C CYS A 52 -0.66 7.17 -4.31
N ASN A 53 -1.81 7.84 -4.26
CA ASN A 53 -2.07 8.92 -3.30
C ASN A 53 -3.32 8.57 -2.49
N PHE A 54 -3.14 7.92 -1.35
CA PHE A 54 -4.21 7.45 -0.47
C PHE A 54 -4.01 7.97 0.96
N ASP A 55 -5.08 7.98 1.75
CA ASP A 55 -5.03 8.37 3.15
C ASP A 55 -4.45 7.23 4.01
N GLU A 56 -3.15 7.32 4.31
CA GLU A 56 -2.47 6.35 5.16
C GLU A 56 -3.00 6.33 6.60
N LEU A 57 -3.57 7.45 7.07
CA LEU A 57 -4.09 7.57 8.43
C LEU A 57 -5.46 6.91 8.60
N ARG A 58 -6.12 6.53 7.52
CA ARG A 58 -7.44 5.89 7.57
C ARG A 58 -7.44 4.62 8.41
N TYR A 59 -6.36 3.83 8.34
CA TYR A 59 -6.24 2.54 9.03
C TYR A 59 -5.01 2.40 9.91
N GLN A 60 -4.16 3.41 9.97
CA GLN A 60 -2.92 3.40 10.73
C GLN A 60 -2.76 4.64 11.59
N LYS A 61 -1.99 4.53 12.67
CA LYS A 61 -1.58 5.68 13.47
C LYS A 61 -0.28 6.28 12.91
N LYS A 62 -0.09 7.59 13.09
CA LYS A 62 1.15 8.27 12.66
C LYS A 62 2.44 7.57 13.12
N LYS A 63 2.45 7.00 14.34
CA LYS A 63 3.62 6.28 14.86
C LYS A 63 3.93 5.01 14.07
N ASP A 64 2.90 4.33 13.57
CA ASP A 64 3.05 3.07 12.84
C ASP A 64 3.54 3.36 11.42
N ILE A 65 3.00 4.40 10.77
CA ILE A 65 3.46 4.89 9.47
C ILE A 65 4.94 5.29 9.54
N ARG A 66 5.34 6.06 10.57
CA ARG A 66 6.74 6.51 10.73
C ARG A 66 7.73 5.36 10.94
N ARG A 67 7.29 4.23 11.48
CA ARG A 67 8.12 3.04 11.74
C ARG A 67 8.03 1.98 10.66
N GLY A 68 7.04 2.11 9.78
CA GLY A 68 6.79 1.18 8.70
C GLY A 68 7.42 1.64 7.39
N THR A 69 7.07 0.93 6.34
CA THR A 69 7.43 1.27 4.96
C THR A 69 6.17 1.67 4.19
N ARG A 70 6.35 2.41 3.10
CA ARG A 70 5.23 2.75 2.22
C ARG A 70 4.52 1.49 1.68
N ALA A 71 5.27 0.46 1.35
CA ALA A 71 4.71 -0.82 0.93
C ALA A 71 3.84 -1.45 2.03
N GLY A 72 4.27 -1.37 3.29
CA GLY A 72 3.49 -1.78 4.45
C GLY A 72 2.18 -0.98 4.58
N SER A 73 2.25 0.33 4.40
CA SER A 73 1.05 1.20 4.43
C SER A 73 0.05 0.86 3.32
N ILE A 74 0.53 0.58 2.10
CA ILE A 74 -0.30 0.12 0.99
C ILE A 74 -0.97 -1.22 1.35
N ALA A 75 -0.21 -2.17 1.88
CA ALA A 75 -0.73 -3.48 2.26
C ALA A 75 -1.82 -3.39 3.33
N VAL A 76 -1.61 -2.57 4.38
CA VAL A 76 -2.61 -2.34 5.44
C VAL A 76 -3.87 -1.68 4.87
N TYR A 77 -3.72 -0.68 4.02
CA TYR A 77 -4.84 -0.02 3.38
C TYR A 77 -5.66 -1.00 2.54
N CYS A 78 -5.02 -1.71 1.60
CA CYS A 78 -5.69 -2.65 0.71
C CYS A 78 -6.34 -3.81 1.47
N ALA A 79 -5.69 -4.34 2.51
CA ALA A 79 -6.26 -5.43 3.31
C ALA A 79 -7.54 -4.99 4.04
N ASN A 80 -7.56 -3.78 4.63
CA ASN A 80 -8.74 -3.26 5.30
C ASN A 80 -9.89 -3.00 4.31
N GLU A 81 -9.62 -2.41 3.15
CA GLU A 81 -10.63 -2.23 2.10
C GLU A 81 -11.20 -3.58 1.61
N ALA A 82 -10.33 -4.60 1.42
CA ALA A 82 -10.77 -5.93 1.01
C ALA A 82 -11.66 -6.62 2.06
N VAL A 83 -11.31 -6.50 3.34
CA VAL A 83 -12.13 -7.03 4.43
C VAL A 83 -13.49 -6.36 4.50
N GLN A 84 -13.55 -5.04 4.30
CA GLN A 84 -14.81 -4.30 4.26
C GLN A 84 -15.65 -4.68 3.04
N ASP A 85 -15.04 -4.77 1.86
CA ASP A 85 -15.72 -5.14 0.61
C ASP A 85 -16.28 -6.56 0.68
N SER A 86 -15.62 -7.48 1.40
CA SER A 86 -16.07 -8.85 1.58
C SER A 86 -17.37 -8.99 2.36
N GLY A 87 -17.77 -7.99 3.14
CA GLY A 87 -18.88 -8.07 4.07
C GLY A 87 -18.72 -9.13 5.17
N MET A 88 -17.49 -9.58 5.42
CA MET A 88 -17.19 -10.64 6.38
C MET A 88 -17.56 -10.22 7.81
N ASP A 89 -18.26 -11.08 8.53
CA ASP A 89 -18.53 -10.91 9.96
C ASP A 89 -17.27 -11.26 10.78
N TRP A 90 -16.35 -10.31 10.83
CA TRP A 90 -15.02 -10.46 11.42
C TRP A 90 -14.98 -10.97 12.87
N PRO A 91 -15.90 -10.56 13.77
CA PRO A 91 -16.00 -11.13 15.11
C PRO A 91 -16.20 -12.65 15.16
N ASN A 92 -16.89 -13.21 14.18
CA ASN A 92 -17.22 -14.64 14.10
C ASN A 92 -16.26 -15.45 13.21
N VAL A 93 -15.20 -14.82 12.70
CA VAL A 93 -14.18 -15.54 11.91
C VAL A 93 -13.25 -16.34 12.83
N ALA A 94 -13.00 -17.59 12.50
CA ALA A 94 -11.99 -18.44 13.14
C ALA A 94 -10.59 -17.91 12.80
N ARG A 95 -10.02 -17.09 13.68
CA ARG A 95 -8.78 -16.34 13.43
C ARG A 95 -7.56 -17.23 13.26
N ASP A 96 -7.56 -18.41 13.85
CA ASP A 96 -6.53 -19.45 13.68
C ASP A 96 -6.53 -20.06 12.26
N ARG A 97 -7.56 -19.79 11.46
CA ARG A 97 -7.66 -20.18 10.06
C ARG A 97 -7.45 -19.04 9.08
N VAL A 98 -7.02 -17.88 9.55
CA VAL A 98 -6.73 -16.71 8.71
C VAL A 98 -5.24 -16.59 8.49
N GLY A 99 -4.83 -16.55 7.23
CA GLY A 99 -3.46 -16.27 6.83
C GLY A 99 -3.33 -14.92 6.15
N VAL A 100 -2.15 -14.29 6.28
CA VAL A 100 -1.79 -13.08 5.55
C VAL A 100 -0.60 -13.40 4.66
N TYR A 101 -0.76 -13.15 3.36
CA TYR A 101 0.28 -13.37 2.36
C TYR A 101 0.51 -12.09 1.60
N ILE A 102 1.74 -11.58 1.60
CA ILE A 102 2.12 -10.33 0.93
C ILE A 102 3.24 -10.62 -0.05
N GLY A 103 2.99 -10.34 -1.33
CA GLY A 103 4.02 -10.32 -2.37
C GLY A 103 4.52 -8.91 -2.57
N ILE A 104 5.84 -8.72 -2.63
CA ILE A 104 6.47 -7.42 -2.81
C ILE A 104 7.76 -7.58 -3.61
N THR A 105 8.02 -6.66 -4.53
CA THR A 105 9.25 -6.63 -5.32
C THR A 105 10.35 -5.85 -4.60
N GLU A 106 10.01 -4.66 -4.08
CA GLU A 106 10.92 -3.77 -3.38
C GLU A 106 10.36 -3.44 -1.99
N HIS A 107 11.14 -3.70 -0.95
CA HIS A 107 10.71 -3.51 0.44
C HIS A 107 11.71 -2.67 1.22
N GLY A 108 11.33 -1.43 1.52
CA GLY A 108 12.09 -0.54 2.41
C GLY A 108 13.36 0.06 1.82
N ASN A 109 13.64 -0.11 0.53
CA ASN A 109 14.85 0.46 -0.08
C ASN A 109 14.81 1.98 -0.08
N VAL A 110 13.66 2.58 -0.39
CA VAL A 110 13.48 4.04 -0.39
C VAL A 110 13.64 4.61 1.02
N GLU A 111 13.06 3.95 2.02
CA GLU A 111 13.18 4.33 3.42
C GLU A 111 14.62 4.21 3.88
N THR A 112 15.29 3.09 3.58
CA THR A 112 16.70 2.89 3.92
C THR A 112 17.61 3.92 3.27
N GLU A 113 17.39 4.23 2.00
CA GLU A 113 18.15 5.25 1.27
C GLU A 113 17.96 6.65 1.89
N ASN A 114 16.73 7.00 2.26
CA ASN A 114 16.43 8.24 2.94
C ASN A 114 17.13 8.32 4.31
N GLU A 115 17.12 7.26 5.10
CA GLU A 115 17.79 7.20 6.39
C GLU A 115 19.32 7.34 6.23
N ILE A 116 19.92 6.63 5.28
CA ILE A 116 21.36 6.75 4.98
C ILE A 116 21.70 8.18 4.58
N TYR A 117 20.88 8.81 3.74
CA TYR A 117 21.07 10.19 3.32
C TYR A 117 20.99 11.15 4.52
N GLU A 118 20.01 10.97 5.42
CA GLU A 118 19.89 11.82 6.61
C GLU A 118 21.10 11.64 7.55
N ILE A 119 21.52 10.41 7.81
CA ILE A 119 22.71 10.13 8.65
C ILE A 119 23.99 10.71 8.03
N SER A 120 24.11 10.70 6.72
CA SER A 120 25.28 11.25 6.03
C SER A 120 25.52 12.75 6.29
N LYS A 121 24.44 13.52 6.55
CA LYS A 121 24.53 14.93 6.92
C LYS A 121 25.27 15.16 8.24
N PHE A 122 25.32 14.15 9.08
CA PHE A 122 26.05 14.13 10.36
C PHE A 122 27.35 13.33 10.27
N GLN A 123 27.91 13.16 9.08
CA GLN A 123 29.13 12.38 8.84
C GLN A 123 29.05 10.95 9.44
N TYR A 124 27.86 10.37 9.39
CA TYR A 124 27.53 9.05 9.98
C TYR A 124 27.69 8.95 11.50
N ASP A 125 27.70 10.08 12.22
CA ASP A 125 27.66 10.08 13.68
C ASP A 125 26.20 9.86 14.16
N THR A 126 25.88 8.63 14.55
CA THR A 126 24.55 8.24 15.00
C THR A 126 24.18 8.76 16.39
N LYS A 127 25.08 9.45 17.09
CA LYS A 127 24.78 10.05 18.40
C LYS A 127 24.04 11.37 18.30
N VAL A 128 24.08 11.99 17.12
CA VAL A 128 23.44 13.29 16.86
C VAL A 128 22.23 13.19 15.92
N TRP A 129 21.92 11.98 15.48
CA TRP A 129 20.79 11.68 14.61
C TRP A 129 19.56 11.16 15.37
#